data_19b60faa0fd22db907bd9c8ccefa2bdc
#
_entry.id   19b60faa0fd22db907bd9c8ccefa2bdc
#
_cell.length_a   1.000
_cell.length_b   1.000
_cell.length_c   1.000
_cell.angle_alpha   90.00
_cell.angle_beta   90.00
_cell.angle_gamma   90.00
#
_symmetry.space_group_name_H-M   'P 1'
#
loop_
_entity.id
_entity.type
_entity.pdbx_description
1 polymer ?
#
loop_
_entity_poly.entity_id
_entity_poly.type
_entity_poly.pdbx_seq_one_letter_code
_entity_poly.pdbx_strand_id
1 'polypeptide(L)'
;MSLYHSQNRYVILTAFYALSLTGYKMNTHTHPCCEIMYVTKGSCKIYMDQDIYHLEEHQFIFLDANIPHRLFVGENHFCSMLNLEFQCQPVKTSIDLQELRKESSSFSKICQSKLSFFTGTDTRNLGYSLKDLISQLEENLSLELRRTENQKKIPGNTLLSRESSEQQYFIRLLFFRTLLELSSCFCENTAAAGTLYLKRACTYISQHLTDEIRIPDIAAYAGINKSYLQSLFSKHMHCPITDYINRKRLEHAIFLLINSSLSITDIAFRSGYNSRQHFGSTFEKYYGMSPRAYRQLHGKHMEASTGANRFSVQDNGSWKNAPL
;
A
#
# COMPACT_ATOMS: atom_id res chain seq x y z
N MET A 1 1.78 13.25 20.40
CA MET A 1 2.74 13.76 19.42
C MET A 1 3.01 12.69 18.37
N SER A 2 3.27 13.10 17.12
CA SER A 2 3.44 12.20 15.96
C SER A 2 4.55 11.17 16.15
N LEU A 3 4.29 9.93 15.71
CA LEU A 3 5.24 8.83 15.66
C LEU A 3 6.47 9.15 14.78
N TYR A 4 6.31 10.04 13.80
CA TYR A 4 7.32 10.28 12.75
C TYR A 4 8.44 11.21 13.16
N HIS A 5 8.30 11.95 14.25
CA HIS A 5 9.37 12.82 14.76
C HIS A 5 10.43 12.01 15.52
N SER A 6 11.68 12.11 15.10
CA SER A 6 12.81 11.38 15.72
C SER A 6 13.02 11.72 17.21
N GLN A 7 12.67 12.94 17.63
CA GLN A 7 12.74 13.38 19.02
C GLN A 7 11.67 12.71 19.91
N ASN A 8 10.53 12.30 19.35
CA ASN A 8 9.44 11.63 20.05
C ASN A 8 9.70 10.12 20.12
N ARG A 9 10.77 9.72 20.76
CA ARG A 9 11.20 8.32 20.80
C ARG A 9 10.65 7.51 21.96
N TYR A 10 10.16 8.16 23.00
CA TYR A 10 9.62 7.49 24.17
C TYR A 10 8.10 7.41 24.10
N VAL A 11 7.53 6.35 24.66
CA VAL A 11 6.10 6.06 24.56
C VAL A 11 5.45 5.97 25.94
N ILE A 12 4.23 6.49 26.02
CA ILE A 12 3.28 6.22 27.10
C ILE A 12 2.04 5.58 26.47
N LEU A 13 1.57 4.46 27.03
CA LEU A 13 0.29 3.87 26.70
C LEU A 13 -0.81 4.64 27.43
N THR A 14 -1.79 5.18 26.70
CA THR A 14 -2.75 6.15 27.24
C THR A 14 -4.14 5.58 27.38
N ALA A 15 -4.58 4.71 26.44
CA ALA A 15 -5.85 4.02 26.52
C ALA A 15 -5.76 2.66 25.80
N PHE A 16 -6.49 1.69 26.34
CA PHE A 16 -6.58 0.34 25.77
C PHE A 16 -7.89 -0.30 26.19
N TYR A 17 -8.57 -0.94 25.25
CA TYR A 17 -9.83 -1.60 25.53
C TYR A 17 -10.23 -2.62 24.46
N ALA A 18 -11.01 -3.61 24.87
CA ALA A 18 -11.74 -4.50 24.00
C ALA A 18 -13.23 -4.15 24.10
N LEU A 19 -13.85 -3.75 23.00
CA LEU A 19 -15.25 -3.30 22.97
C LEU A 19 -16.09 -4.14 22.03
N SER A 20 -17.38 -4.28 22.38
CA SER A 20 -18.43 -4.77 21.49
C SER A 20 -19.51 -3.71 21.39
N LEU A 21 -19.71 -3.17 20.19
CA LEU A 21 -20.55 -2.02 19.90
C LEU A 21 -21.70 -2.41 18.96
N THR A 22 -22.87 -1.88 19.20
CA THR A 22 -24.05 -1.99 18.32
C THR A 22 -24.75 -0.63 18.32
N GLY A 23 -25.12 -0.12 17.14
CA GLY A 23 -25.80 1.17 17.04
C GLY A 23 -25.00 2.33 17.61
N TYR A 24 -23.67 2.31 17.47
CA TYR A 24 -22.78 3.27 18.12
C TYR A 24 -22.36 4.40 17.18
N LYS A 25 -22.46 5.63 17.68
CA LYS A 25 -22.03 6.83 16.95
C LYS A 25 -21.16 7.71 17.87
N MET A 26 -19.88 7.79 17.54
CA MET A 26 -18.93 8.67 18.20
C MET A 26 -19.03 10.10 17.62
N ASN A 27 -18.79 11.11 18.41
CA ASN A 27 -18.57 12.47 17.91
C ASN A 27 -17.17 12.59 17.30
N THR A 28 -17.03 13.45 16.29
CA THR A 28 -15.70 13.75 15.73
C THR A 28 -14.82 14.36 16.83
N HIS A 29 -13.65 13.82 17.02
CA HIS A 29 -12.70 14.25 18.04
C HIS A 29 -11.25 14.12 17.54
N THR A 30 -10.34 14.69 18.30
CA THR A 30 -8.89 14.57 18.09
C THR A 30 -8.21 14.36 19.44
N HIS A 31 -7.12 13.64 19.45
CA HIS A 31 -6.27 13.47 20.64
C HIS A 31 -4.78 13.42 20.25
N PRO A 32 -3.85 13.74 21.19
CA PRO A 32 -2.42 13.80 20.91
C PRO A 32 -1.75 12.42 20.85
N CYS A 33 -2.54 11.35 20.76
CA CYS A 33 -2.10 9.97 20.76
C CYS A 33 -2.16 9.38 19.34
N CYS A 34 -1.24 8.47 19.03
CA CYS A 34 -1.40 7.51 17.95
C CYS A 34 -2.40 6.44 18.39
N GLU A 35 -3.15 5.90 17.45
CA GLU A 35 -4.22 4.94 17.73
C GLU A 35 -4.19 3.78 16.73
N ILE A 36 -4.41 2.57 17.25
CA ILE A 36 -4.64 1.35 16.47
C ILE A 36 -6.03 0.85 16.79
N MET A 37 -6.94 0.88 15.81
CA MET A 37 -8.25 0.23 15.89
C MET A 37 -8.24 -1.04 15.03
N TYR A 38 -8.59 -2.18 15.61
CA TYR A 38 -8.60 -3.49 14.97
C TYR A 38 -9.96 -4.17 15.14
N VAL A 39 -10.60 -4.56 14.05
CA VAL A 39 -11.89 -5.25 14.07
C VAL A 39 -11.68 -6.77 14.25
N THR A 40 -12.13 -7.30 15.37
CA THR A 40 -12.07 -8.74 15.66
C THR A 40 -13.27 -9.50 15.14
N LYS A 41 -14.45 -8.83 15.03
CA LYS A 41 -15.68 -9.43 14.49
C LYS A 41 -16.65 -8.34 14.05
N GLY A 42 -17.37 -8.58 12.94
CA GLY A 42 -18.33 -7.64 12.40
C GLY A 42 -17.68 -6.53 11.58
N SER A 43 -18.25 -5.32 11.62
CA SER A 43 -17.74 -4.21 10.82
C SER A 43 -18.06 -2.83 11.41
N CYS A 44 -17.27 -1.83 11.06
CA CYS A 44 -17.50 -0.43 11.41
C CYS A 44 -17.11 0.52 10.28
N LYS A 45 -17.44 1.79 10.46
CA LYS A 45 -17.03 2.88 9.58
C LYS A 45 -16.22 3.90 10.38
N ILE A 46 -15.09 4.31 9.84
CA ILE A 46 -14.28 5.40 10.37
C ILE A 46 -14.44 6.59 9.41
N TYR A 47 -14.91 7.71 9.92
CA TYR A 47 -15.04 8.96 9.17
C TYR A 47 -13.85 9.85 9.49
N MET A 48 -13.18 10.34 8.44
CA MET A 48 -12.08 11.31 8.52
C MET A 48 -12.29 12.37 7.44
N ASP A 49 -12.48 13.61 7.82
CA ASP A 49 -12.87 14.71 6.93
C ASP A 49 -14.09 14.35 6.05
N GLN A 50 -13.88 14.23 4.73
CA GLN A 50 -14.93 13.86 3.77
C GLN A 50 -14.90 12.37 3.40
N ASP A 51 -13.91 11.61 3.87
CA ASP A 51 -13.72 10.22 3.51
C ASP A 51 -14.34 9.27 4.55
N ILE A 52 -14.77 8.10 4.05
CA ILE A 52 -15.34 7.02 4.87
C ILE A 52 -14.54 5.75 4.61
N TYR A 53 -13.94 5.22 5.67
CA TYR A 53 -13.20 3.96 5.65
C TYR A 53 -14.05 2.86 6.28
N HIS A 54 -14.35 1.82 5.51
CA HIS A 54 -15.03 0.63 6.00
C HIS A 54 -13.99 -0.35 6.51
N LEU A 55 -14.16 -0.80 7.73
CA LEU A 55 -13.34 -1.87 8.33
C LEU A 55 -14.20 -3.07 8.60
N GLU A 56 -13.74 -4.22 8.15
CA GLU A 56 -14.35 -5.54 8.33
C GLU A 56 -13.48 -6.39 9.25
N GLU A 57 -13.91 -7.61 9.55
CA GLU A 57 -13.18 -8.57 10.37
C GLU A 57 -11.74 -8.76 9.88
N HIS A 58 -10.78 -8.74 10.81
CA HIS A 58 -9.33 -8.77 10.56
C HIS A 58 -8.77 -7.57 9.80
N GLN A 59 -9.51 -6.46 9.74
CA GLN A 59 -9.01 -5.20 9.23
C GLN A 59 -8.73 -4.22 10.36
N PHE A 60 -7.81 -3.31 10.09
CA PHE A 60 -7.38 -2.32 11.06
C PHE A 60 -7.14 -0.95 10.42
N ILE A 61 -7.13 0.07 11.27
CA ILE A 61 -6.62 1.40 10.94
C ILE A 61 -5.60 1.82 11.98
N PHE A 62 -4.51 2.42 11.52
CA PHE A 62 -3.58 3.17 12.34
C PHE A 62 -3.78 4.66 12.05
N LEU A 63 -3.91 5.44 13.11
CA LEU A 63 -3.99 6.91 13.08
C LEU A 63 -2.77 7.50 13.78
N ASP A 64 -2.11 8.47 13.16
CA ASP A 64 -1.11 9.28 13.85
C ASP A 64 -1.79 10.31 14.77
N ALA A 65 -1.03 10.95 15.63
CA ALA A 65 -1.55 11.92 16.58
C ALA A 65 -2.25 13.11 15.91
N ASN A 66 -3.33 13.61 16.54
CA ASN A 66 -4.12 14.78 16.14
C ASN A 66 -4.87 14.62 14.80
N ILE A 67 -5.20 13.42 14.39
CA ILE A 67 -6.06 13.19 13.21
C ILE A 67 -7.52 13.23 13.63
N PRO A 68 -8.34 14.16 13.07
CA PRO A 68 -9.78 14.22 13.34
C PRO A 68 -10.45 12.94 12.81
N HIS A 69 -11.17 12.24 13.67
CA HIS A 69 -11.86 11.02 13.28
C HIS A 69 -13.11 10.76 14.15
N ARG A 70 -13.97 9.86 13.68
CA ARG A 70 -15.08 9.32 14.45
C ARG A 70 -15.41 7.89 14.02
N LEU A 71 -15.76 7.05 15.00
CA LEU A 71 -16.24 5.69 14.80
C LEU A 71 -17.78 5.68 14.66
N PHE A 72 -18.27 4.84 13.76
CA PHE A 72 -19.70 4.59 13.58
C PHE A 72 -19.97 3.10 13.35
N VAL A 73 -20.93 2.56 14.10
CA VAL A 73 -21.50 1.22 13.91
C VAL A 73 -23.01 1.41 13.70
N GLY A 74 -23.55 0.92 12.59
CA GLY A 74 -24.98 1.05 12.28
C GLY A 74 -25.88 0.32 13.28
N GLU A 75 -27.16 0.72 13.37
CA GLU A 75 -28.13 0.17 14.34
C GLU A 75 -28.33 -1.34 14.21
N ASN A 76 -28.29 -1.88 12.98
CA ASN A 76 -28.43 -3.30 12.68
C ASN A 76 -27.10 -4.02 12.48
N HIS A 77 -25.98 -3.37 12.84
CA HIS A 77 -24.64 -3.91 12.71
C HIS A 77 -24.00 -3.99 14.09
N PHE A 78 -23.06 -4.92 14.23
CA PHE A 78 -22.22 -4.96 15.41
C PHE A 78 -20.75 -4.93 15.00
N CYS A 79 -19.91 -4.47 15.91
CA CYS A 79 -18.48 -4.48 15.77
C CYS A 79 -17.83 -4.81 17.11
N SER A 80 -17.07 -5.89 17.14
CA SER A 80 -16.14 -6.15 18.24
C SER A 80 -14.75 -5.69 17.78
N MET A 81 -14.09 -4.92 18.63
CA MET A 81 -12.81 -4.33 18.28
C MET A 81 -11.84 -4.25 19.45
N LEU A 82 -10.57 -4.25 19.13
CA LEU A 82 -9.47 -3.90 20.03
C LEU A 82 -9.00 -2.50 19.70
N ASN A 83 -8.76 -1.70 20.72
CA ASN A 83 -8.23 -0.35 20.59
C ASN A 83 -7.01 -0.14 21.48
N LEU A 84 -5.98 0.48 20.93
CA LEU A 84 -4.77 0.85 21.65
C LEU A 84 -4.38 2.28 21.28
N GLU A 85 -4.33 3.15 22.29
CA GLU A 85 -3.81 4.50 22.15
C GLU A 85 -2.47 4.63 22.85
N PHE A 86 -1.53 5.30 22.21
CA PHE A 86 -0.22 5.59 22.78
C PHE A 86 0.31 6.95 22.35
N GLN A 87 1.00 7.61 23.23
CA GLN A 87 1.59 8.92 22.98
C GLN A 87 3.10 8.82 22.86
N CYS A 88 3.63 9.29 21.72
CA CYS A 88 5.07 9.46 21.55
C CYS A 88 5.53 10.81 22.11
N GLN A 89 6.64 10.85 22.82
CA GLN A 89 7.13 12.04 23.50
C GLN A 89 8.67 12.08 23.61
N PRO A 90 9.28 13.26 23.86
CA PRO A 90 10.72 13.39 24.05
C PRO A 90 11.18 13.02 25.47
N VAL A 91 10.27 13.01 26.44
CA VAL A 91 10.60 12.71 27.85
C VAL A 91 10.78 11.20 28.03
N LYS A 92 11.86 10.80 28.68
CA LYS A 92 12.26 9.39 28.88
C LYS A 92 11.21 8.60 29.65
N THR A 93 10.83 7.45 29.07
CA THR A 93 9.98 6.41 29.69
C THR A 93 10.66 5.05 29.59
N SER A 94 10.00 4.01 30.09
CA SER A 94 10.46 2.62 29.96
C SER A 94 10.41 2.09 28.53
N ILE A 95 9.60 2.69 27.63
CA ILE A 95 9.46 2.28 26.23
C ILE A 95 10.19 3.28 25.33
N ASP A 96 11.28 2.85 24.71
CA ASP A 96 12.11 3.63 23.79
C ASP A 96 12.09 2.99 22.39
N LEU A 97 11.55 3.71 21.41
CA LEU A 97 11.41 3.23 20.01
C LEU A 97 12.73 3.31 19.22
N GLN A 98 13.80 3.84 19.76
CA GLN A 98 15.05 4.04 19.00
C GLN A 98 15.64 2.71 18.53
N GLU A 99 15.64 1.71 19.41
CA GLU A 99 16.11 0.37 19.08
C GLU A 99 15.26 -0.24 17.97
N LEU A 100 13.92 -0.18 18.10
CA LEU A 100 13.01 -0.69 17.10
C LEU A 100 13.17 -0.01 15.73
N ARG A 101 13.37 1.32 15.72
CA ARG A 101 13.65 2.08 14.49
C ARG A 101 14.97 1.67 13.84
N LYS A 102 15.97 1.32 14.61
CA LYS A 102 17.29 0.92 14.13
C LYS A 102 17.31 -0.51 13.60
N GLU A 103 16.71 -1.43 14.34
CA GLU A 103 16.82 -2.87 14.06
C GLU A 103 15.70 -3.39 13.11
N SER A 104 14.54 -2.71 13.04
CA SER A 104 13.42 -3.12 12.18
C SER A 104 13.32 -2.27 10.92
N SER A 105 13.61 -2.87 9.76
CA SER A 105 13.44 -2.20 8.46
C SER A 105 11.97 -1.89 8.14
N SER A 106 11.02 -2.73 8.55
CA SER A 106 9.58 -2.49 8.34
C SER A 106 9.10 -1.32 9.20
N PHE A 107 9.48 -1.26 10.47
CA PHE A 107 9.12 -0.15 11.35
C PHE A 107 9.79 1.17 10.90
N SER A 108 11.03 1.12 10.43
CA SER A 108 11.70 2.28 9.83
C SER A 108 10.94 2.80 8.60
N LYS A 109 10.39 1.93 7.74
CA LYS A 109 9.56 2.31 6.59
C LYS A 109 8.27 3.03 6.99
N ILE A 110 7.56 2.55 8.02
CA ILE A 110 6.40 3.29 8.56
C ILE A 110 6.82 4.69 9.00
N CYS A 111 7.88 4.80 9.79
CA CYS A 111 8.37 6.10 10.27
C CYS A 111 8.77 7.05 9.12
N GLN A 112 9.28 6.52 8.02
CA GLN A 112 9.65 7.30 6.82
C GLN A 112 8.44 7.67 5.95
N SER A 113 7.35 6.91 6.01
CA SER A 113 6.17 7.14 5.18
C SER A 113 5.46 8.45 5.47
N LYS A 114 5.53 8.92 6.73
CA LYS A 114 4.87 10.13 7.25
C LYS A 114 3.38 10.20 6.93
N LEU A 115 2.72 9.05 6.84
CA LEU A 115 1.30 8.97 6.56
C LEU A 115 0.50 9.33 7.81
N SER A 116 -0.45 10.24 7.68
CA SER A 116 -1.35 10.62 8.78
C SER A 116 -2.14 9.41 9.30
N PHE A 117 -2.44 8.45 8.44
CA PHE A 117 -3.10 7.20 8.77
C PHE A 117 -2.85 6.16 7.67
N PHE A 118 -3.11 4.89 7.96
CA PHE A 118 -3.25 3.84 6.96
C PHE A 118 -4.20 2.75 7.44
N THR A 119 -4.86 2.10 6.49
CA THR A 119 -5.72 0.93 6.71
C THR A 119 -5.07 -0.30 6.11
N GLY A 120 -5.42 -1.47 6.61
CA GLY A 120 -4.95 -2.73 6.05
C GLY A 120 -5.71 -3.93 6.58
N THR A 121 -5.46 -5.08 5.95
CA THR A 121 -5.87 -6.38 6.45
C THR A 121 -4.72 -6.99 7.25
N ASP A 122 -5.03 -7.67 8.34
CA ASP A 122 -4.06 -8.41 9.13
C ASP A 122 -3.57 -9.63 8.35
N THR A 123 -2.37 -9.52 7.80
CA THR A 123 -1.67 -10.57 7.07
C THR A 123 -0.68 -11.34 7.95
N ARG A 124 -0.63 -11.00 9.22
CA ARG A 124 0.33 -11.52 10.22
C ARG A 124 -0.41 -11.99 11.48
N ASN A 125 -0.09 -11.41 12.60
CA ASN A 125 -0.68 -11.72 13.90
C ASN A 125 -0.96 -10.45 14.71
N LEU A 126 -1.28 -9.34 14.04
CA LEU A 126 -1.51 -8.06 14.71
C LEU A 126 -2.65 -8.15 15.73
N GLY A 127 -3.77 -8.78 15.35
CA GLY A 127 -4.91 -8.96 16.25
C GLY A 127 -4.57 -9.76 17.50
N TYR A 128 -3.77 -10.84 17.38
CA TYR A 128 -3.29 -11.60 18.54
C TYR A 128 -2.35 -10.78 19.41
N SER A 129 -1.42 -10.04 18.80
CA SER A 129 -0.46 -9.20 19.54
C SER A 129 -1.15 -8.09 20.31
N LEU A 130 -2.16 -7.43 19.71
CA LEU A 130 -3.00 -6.45 20.39
C LEU A 130 -3.79 -7.05 21.54
N LYS A 131 -4.40 -8.20 21.32
CA LYS A 131 -5.19 -8.90 22.37
C LYS A 131 -4.32 -9.28 23.56
N ASP A 132 -3.16 -9.86 23.32
CA ASP A 132 -2.21 -10.22 24.38
C ASP A 132 -1.80 -8.98 25.18
N LEU A 133 -1.43 -7.90 24.49
CA LEU A 133 -1.03 -6.64 25.12
C LEU A 133 -2.17 -6.04 25.96
N ILE A 134 -3.37 -5.93 25.40
CA ILE A 134 -4.53 -5.36 26.08
C ILE A 134 -4.89 -6.20 27.31
N SER A 135 -4.92 -7.55 27.19
CA SER A 135 -5.19 -8.42 28.33
C SER A 135 -4.20 -8.24 29.48
N GLN A 136 -2.92 -8.07 29.18
CA GLN A 136 -1.90 -7.82 30.20
C GLN A 136 -2.05 -6.44 30.83
N LEU A 137 -2.39 -5.43 30.05
CA LEU A 137 -2.65 -4.08 30.57
C LEU A 137 -3.89 -4.04 31.47
N GLU A 138 -4.97 -4.74 31.10
CA GLU A 138 -6.20 -4.86 31.90
C GLU A 138 -5.93 -5.61 33.22
N GLU A 139 -5.16 -6.69 33.18
CA GLU A 139 -4.76 -7.43 34.37
C GLU A 139 -3.95 -6.56 35.35
N ASN A 140 -2.96 -5.85 34.84
CA ASN A 140 -2.14 -4.94 35.65
C ASN A 140 -2.97 -3.81 36.27
N LEU A 141 -3.86 -3.19 35.47
CA LEU A 141 -4.76 -2.14 35.96
C LEU A 141 -5.66 -2.66 37.09
N SER A 142 -6.20 -3.88 36.97
CA SER A 142 -7.04 -4.51 37.97
C SER A 142 -6.28 -4.80 39.27
N LEU A 143 -5.02 -5.21 39.18
CA LEU A 143 -4.14 -5.42 40.33
C LEU A 143 -3.79 -4.10 41.03
N GLU A 144 -3.55 -3.03 40.28
CA GLU A 144 -3.30 -1.70 40.84
C GLU A 144 -4.54 -1.12 41.51
N LEU A 145 -5.73 -1.24 40.91
CA LEU A 145 -6.98 -0.79 41.52
C LEU A 145 -7.23 -1.50 42.86
N ARG A 146 -7.02 -2.80 42.95
CA ARG A 146 -7.11 -3.57 44.22
C ARG A 146 -6.09 -3.11 45.27
N ARG A 147 -4.91 -2.66 44.86
CA ARG A 147 -3.87 -2.11 45.77
C ARG A 147 -4.22 -0.69 46.22
N THR A 148 -4.89 0.12 45.39
CA THR A 148 -5.23 1.51 45.67
C THR A 148 -6.53 1.67 46.45
N GLU A 149 -7.46 0.70 46.43
CA GLU A 149 -8.61 0.68 47.35
C GLU A 149 -8.20 0.71 48.83
N ASN A 150 -6.95 0.29 49.13
CA ASN A 150 -6.33 0.42 50.45
C ASN A 150 -5.58 1.75 50.67
N GLN A 151 -5.47 2.64 49.65
CA GLN A 151 -4.80 3.95 49.76
C GLN A 151 -5.58 5.02 48.96
N LYS A 152 -6.27 5.91 49.67
CA LYS A 152 -7.08 7.02 49.13
C LYS A 152 -6.27 8.04 48.34
N LYS A 153 -5.79 7.76 47.13
CA LYS A 153 -5.42 8.73 46.08
C LYS A 153 -5.01 8.03 44.81
N ILE A 154 -5.78 8.20 43.73
CA ILE A 154 -5.39 7.86 42.35
C ILE A 154 -4.88 9.15 41.69
N PRO A 155 -3.59 9.31 41.35
CA PRO A 155 -3.16 10.34 40.43
C PRO A 155 -3.31 9.82 38.99
N GLY A 156 -4.10 10.52 38.15
CA GLY A 156 -4.06 10.30 36.70
C GLY A 156 -2.62 10.50 36.18
N ASN A 157 -2.13 9.58 35.40
CA ASN A 157 -0.82 9.50 34.73
C ASN A 157 0.21 8.48 35.30
N THR A 158 -0.17 7.47 36.05
CA THR A 158 0.83 6.59 36.67
C THR A 158 0.66 5.11 36.37
N LEU A 159 0.20 4.75 35.13
CA LEU A 159 0.03 3.34 34.76
C LEU A 159 1.35 2.53 34.64
N LEU A 160 2.53 3.17 34.66
CA LEU A 160 3.81 2.48 34.50
C LEU A 160 4.88 2.83 35.53
N SER A 161 4.58 3.57 36.61
CA SER A 161 5.64 4.10 37.50
C SER A 161 5.90 3.29 38.76
N ARG A 162 5.12 2.24 39.08
CA ARG A 162 5.25 1.43 40.31
C ARG A 162 5.22 -0.09 40.11
N GLU A 163 5.25 -0.56 38.87
CA GLU A 163 5.24 -1.99 38.57
C GLU A 163 6.61 -2.63 38.83
N SER A 164 6.63 -3.92 39.08
CA SER A 164 7.88 -4.69 39.09
C SER A 164 8.61 -4.50 37.76
N SER A 165 9.91 -4.44 37.79
CA SER A 165 10.72 -4.30 36.58
C SER A 165 10.43 -5.38 35.54
N GLU A 166 9.98 -6.54 35.96
CA GLU A 166 9.62 -7.68 35.12
C GLU A 166 8.30 -7.45 34.35
N GLN A 167 7.25 -6.95 35.00
CA GLN A 167 5.96 -6.64 34.35
C GLN A 167 6.11 -5.51 33.32
N GLN A 168 6.84 -4.46 33.66
CA GLN A 168 7.14 -3.37 32.70
C GLN A 168 7.92 -3.89 31.51
N TYR A 169 8.86 -4.80 31.74
CA TYR A 169 9.64 -5.44 30.67
C TYR A 169 8.73 -6.25 29.76
N PHE A 170 7.80 -7.04 30.31
CA PHE A 170 6.86 -7.87 29.55
C PHE A 170 5.91 -7.02 28.69
N ILE A 171 5.29 -5.98 29.26
CA ILE A 171 4.45 -5.02 28.50
C ILE A 171 5.24 -4.37 27.37
N ARG A 172 6.48 -3.99 27.59
CA ARG A 172 7.37 -3.43 26.56
C ARG A 172 7.60 -4.42 25.42
N LEU A 173 7.85 -5.69 25.71
CA LEU A 173 8.03 -6.73 24.69
C LEU A 173 6.75 -6.93 23.86
N LEU A 174 5.58 -7.00 24.51
CA LEU A 174 4.29 -7.13 23.82
C LEU A 174 3.99 -5.90 22.94
N PHE A 175 4.29 -4.71 23.43
CA PHE A 175 4.12 -3.49 22.66
C PHE A 175 5.04 -3.45 21.44
N PHE A 176 6.31 -3.82 21.58
CA PHE A 176 7.23 -3.92 20.44
C PHE A 176 6.79 -4.98 19.44
N ARG A 177 6.33 -6.14 19.91
CA ARG A 177 5.72 -7.16 19.04
C ARG A 177 4.54 -6.58 18.25
N THR A 178 3.64 -5.87 18.90
CA THR A 178 2.49 -5.22 18.24
C THR A 178 2.94 -4.25 17.14
N LEU A 179 3.94 -3.41 17.41
CA LEU A 179 4.48 -2.48 16.41
C LEU A 179 5.20 -3.20 15.26
N LEU A 180 5.87 -4.31 15.52
CA LEU A 180 6.50 -5.13 14.48
C LEU A 180 5.46 -5.78 13.57
N GLU A 181 4.39 -6.37 14.13
CA GLU A 181 3.29 -6.94 13.33
C GLU A 181 2.56 -5.87 12.53
N LEU A 182 2.24 -4.72 13.15
CA LEU A 182 1.67 -3.57 12.46
C LEU A 182 2.52 -3.12 11.26
N SER A 183 3.83 -3.01 11.47
CA SER A 183 4.75 -2.56 10.42
C SER A 183 4.95 -3.59 9.31
N SER A 184 4.87 -4.87 9.63
CA SER A 184 4.90 -5.95 8.65
C SER A 184 3.62 -5.96 7.81
N CYS A 185 2.45 -5.84 8.44
CA CYS A 185 1.17 -5.67 7.75
C CYS A 185 1.19 -4.43 6.83
N PHE A 186 1.73 -3.30 7.29
CA PHE A 186 1.87 -2.10 6.46
C PHE A 186 2.71 -2.37 5.21
N CYS A 187 3.86 -3.02 5.35
CA CYS A 187 4.74 -3.33 4.22
C CYS A 187 4.08 -4.28 3.22
N GLU A 188 3.38 -5.31 3.69
CA GLU A 188 2.71 -6.30 2.85
C GLU A 188 1.49 -5.71 2.13
N ASN A 189 0.64 -4.95 2.84
CA ASN A 189 -0.51 -4.27 2.24
C ASN A 189 -0.07 -3.24 1.19
N THR A 190 0.97 -2.45 1.46
CA THR A 190 1.50 -1.47 0.50
C THR A 190 2.17 -2.14 -0.70
N ALA A 191 2.83 -3.27 -0.54
CA ALA A 191 3.41 -4.04 -1.64
C ALA A 191 2.32 -4.65 -2.52
N ALA A 192 1.27 -5.23 -1.93
CA ALA A 192 0.13 -5.78 -2.65
C ALA A 192 -0.62 -4.69 -3.43
N ALA A 193 -0.88 -3.54 -2.81
CA ALA A 193 -1.50 -2.39 -3.48
C ALA A 193 -0.62 -1.88 -4.64
N GLY A 194 0.68 -1.76 -4.44
CA GLY A 194 1.62 -1.36 -5.49
C GLY A 194 1.56 -2.30 -6.71
N THR A 195 1.53 -3.60 -6.48
CA THR A 195 1.40 -4.62 -7.55
C THR A 195 0.07 -4.48 -8.29
N LEU A 196 -1.03 -4.23 -7.59
CA LEU A 196 -2.36 -4.03 -8.20
C LEU A 196 -2.38 -2.77 -9.08
N TYR A 197 -1.84 -1.66 -8.59
CA TYR A 197 -1.77 -0.42 -9.36
C TYR A 197 -0.89 -0.58 -10.62
N LEU A 198 0.24 -1.28 -10.50
CA LEU A 198 1.08 -1.60 -11.64
C LEU A 198 0.35 -2.46 -12.68
N LYS A 199 -0.37 -3.49 -12.23
CA LYS A 199 -1.18 -4.34 -13.11
C LYS A 199 -2.23 -3.53 -13.87
N ARG A 200 -2.96 -2.64 -13.19
CA ARG A 200 -3.93 -1.72 -13.81
C ARG A 200 -3.25 -0.81 -14.85
N ALA A 201 -2.13 -0.21 -14.49
CA ALA A 201 -1.38 0.67 -15.40
C ALA A 201 -0.90 -0.09 -16.65
N CYS A 202 -0.35 -1.28 -16.51
CA CYS A 202 0.06 -2.13 -17.64
C CYS A 202 -1.12 -2.55 -18.50
N THR A 203 -2.28 -2.85 -17.91
CA THR A 203 -3.52 -3.15 -18.64
C THR A 203 -3.95 -1.95 -19.49
N TYR A 204 -3.99 -0.75 -18.92
CA TYR A 204 -4.31 0.48 -19.67
C TYR A 204 -3.36 0.69 -20.85
N ILE A 205 -2.04 0.59 -20.60
CA ILE A 205 -1.03 0.75 -21.66
C ILE A 205 -1.25 -0.26 -22.79
N SER A 206 -1.54 -1.52 -22.46
CA SER A 206 -1.77 -2.57 -23.47
C SER A 206 -3.03 -2.31 -24.31
N GLN A 207 -4.10 -1.82 -23.70
CA GLN A 207 -5.37 -1.53 -24.36
C GLN A 207 -5.29 -0.28 -25.28
N HIS A 208 -4.45 0.69 -24.93
CA HIS A 208 -4.31 1.98 -25.63
C HIS A 208 -2.98 2.12 -26.36
N LEU A 209 -2.26 1.01 -26.63
CA LEU A 209 -0.88 1.04 -27.11
C LEU A 209 -0.72 1.83 -28.41
N THR A 210 -1.72 1.79 -29.26
CA THR A 210 -1.77 2.47 -30.58
C THR A 210 -2.29 3.91 -30.50
N ASP A 211 -2.85 4.30 -29.36
CA ASP A 211 -3.43 5.62 -29.13
C ASP A 211 -2.41 6.62 -28.57
N GLU A 212 -2.82 7.89 -28.44
CA GLU A 212 -2.04 8.85 -27.68
C GLU A 212 -2.14 8.56 -26.19
N ILE A 213 -1.09 7.98 -25.60
CA ILE A 213 -1.03 7.68 -24.16
C ILE A 213 -0.40 8.86 -23.41
N ARG A 214 -1.12 9.37 -22.40
CA ARG A 214 -0.60 10.37 -21.44
C ARG A 214 -0.44 9.75 -20.06
N ILE A 215 0.69 10.04 -19.40
CA ILE A 215 0.98 9.49 -18.06
C ILE A 215 -0.11 9.82 -17.03
N PRO A 216 -0.72 11.04 -17.02
CA PRO A 216 -1.84 11.34 -16.12
C PRO A 216 -3.05 10.40 -16.31
N ASP A 217 -3.36 10.00 -17.55
CA ASP A 217 -4.51 9.14 -17.84
C ASP A 217 -4.27 7.71 -17.33
N ILE A 218 -3.04 7.21 -17.45
CA ILE A 218 -2.62 5.93 -16.86
C ILE A 218 -2.75 5.99 -15.34
N ALA A 219 -2.31 7.09 -14.73
CA ALA A 219 -2.35 7.27 -13.28
C ALA A 219 -3.80 7.33 -12.77
N ALA A 220 -4.67 8.07 -13.46
CA ALA A 220 -6.10 8.16 -13.16
C ALA A 220 -6.78 6.78 -13.26
N TYR A 221 -6.53 6.03 -14.34
CA TYR A 221 -7.07 4.67 -14.50
C TYR A 221 -6.57 3.71 -13.41
N ALA A 222 -5.31 3.82 -13.02
CA ALA A 222 -4.75 3.01 -11.94
C ALA A 222 -5.27 3.45 -10.54
N GLY A 223 -5.88 4.64 -10.41
CA GLY A 223 -6.36 5.19 -9.14
C GLY A 223 -5.27 5.76 -8.25
N ILE A 224 -4.19 6.30 -8.85
CA ILE A 224 -3.04 6.86 -8.14
C ILE A 224 -2.56 8.16 -8.80
N ASN A 225 -1.75 8.93 -8.09
CA ASN A 225 -1.13 10.12 -8.69
C ASN A 225 0.05 9.78 -9.59
N LYS A 226 0.38 10.71 -10.50
CA LYS A 226 1.47 10.57 -11.49
C LYS A 226 2.83 10.26 -10.86
N SER A 227 3.18 10.94 -9.77
CA SER A 227 4.49 10.78 -9.11
C SER A 227 4.65 9.39 -8.51
N TYR A 228 3.59 8.89 -7.87
CA TYR A 228 3.59 7.53 -7.32
C TYR A 228 3.63 6.46 -8.41
N LEU A 229 2.90 6.64 -9.52
CA LEU A 229 2.99 5.76 -10.69
C LEU A 229 4.42 5.68 -11.24
N GLN A 230 5.09 6.82 -11.41
CA GLN A 230 6.48 6.86 -11.87
C GLN A 230 7.44 6.14 -10.92
N SER A 231 7.25 6.33 -9.61
CA SER A 231 8.01 5.62 -8.57
C SER A 231 7.81 4.11 -8.62
N LEU A 232 6.55 3.65 -8.82
CA LEU A 232 6.24 2.22 -8.97
C LEU A 232 6.92 1.60 -10.20
N PHE A 233 6.87 2.28 -11.36
CA PHE A 233 7.54 1.79 -12.56
C PHE A 233 9.06 1.72 -12.38
N SER A 234 9.68 2.77 -11.83
CA SER A 234 11.11 2.77 -11.54
C SER A 234 11.50 1.62 -10.59
N LYS A 235 10.72 1.42 -9.52
CA LYS A 235 11.01 0.42 -8.49
C LYS A 235 10.82 -1.03 -8.98
N HIS A 236 9.72 -1.30 -9.70
CA HIS A 236 9.32 -2.68 -10.04
C HIS A 236 9.64 -3.09 -11.46
N MET A 237 9.66 -2.14 -12.43
CA MET A 237 9.98 -2.41 -13.83
C MET A 237 11.41 -1.99 -14.18
N HIS A 238 12.13 -1.36 -13.23
CA HIS A 238 13.51 -0.88 -13.39
C HIS A 238 13.71 0.02 -14.61
N CYS A 239 12.67 0.70 -15.07
CA CYS A 239 12.70 1.64 -16.18
C CYS A 239 11.64 2.73 -16.02
N PRO A 240 11.83 3.92 -16.66
CA PRO A 240 10.79 4.92 -16.77
C PRO A 240 9.55 4.40 -17.52
N ILE A 241 8.36 4.89 -17.15
CA ILE A 241 7.10 4.47 -17.79
C ILE A 241 7.09 4.75 -19.31
N THR A 242 7.72 5.83 -19.75
CA THR A 242 7.89 6.19 -21.17
C THR A 242 8.69 5.13 -21.92
N ASP A 243 9.76 4.62 -21.32
CA ASP A 243 10.59 3.58 -21.91
C ASP A 243 9.85 2.24 -21.98
N TYR A 244 9.03 1.94 -20.96
CA TYR A 244 8.16 0.77 -20.98
C TYR A 244 7.16 0.84 -22.15
N ILE A 245 6.47 1.98 -22.34
CA ILE A 245 5.55 2.21 -23.46
C ILE A 245 6.26 2.05 -24.81
N ASN A 246 7.42 2.70 -24.97
CA ASN A 246 8.20 2.61 -26.19
C ASN A 246 8.62 1.17 -26.51
N ARG A 247 9.08 0.42 -25.51
CA ARG A 247 9.43 -1.00 -25.69
C ARG A 247 8.22 -1.82 -26.16
N LYS A 248 7.05 -1.63 -25.55
CA LYS A 248 5.83 -2.34 -25.96
C LYS A 248 5.41 -1.97 -27.40
N ARG A 249 5.51 -0.70 -27.79
CA ARG A 249 5.26 -0.26 -29.18
C ARG A 249 6.23 -0.89 -30.16
N LEU A 250 7.50 -0.98 -29.79
CA LEU A 250 8.52 -1.60 -30.64
C LEU A 250 8.33 -3.12 -30.76
N GLU A 251 7.92 -3.80 -29.70
CA GLU A 251 7.55 -5.23 -29.76
C GLU A 251 6.40 -5.46 -30.77
N HIS A 252 5.37 -4.61 -30.74
CA HIS A 252 4.29 -4.67 -31.71
C HIS A 252 4.77 -4.35 -33.13
N ALA A 253 5.62 -3.33 -33.30
CA ALA A 253 6.19 -2.97 -34.58
C ALA A 253 7.03 -4.13 -35.20
N ILE A 254 7.83 -4.83 -34.39
CA ILE A 254 8.60 -5.99 -34.84
C ILE A 254 7.67 -7.09 -35.36
N PHE A 255 6.59 -7.38 -34.62
CA PHE A 255 5.60 -8.35 -35.09
C PHE A 255 5.06 -7.99 -36.47
N LEU A 256 4.72 -6.71 -36.71
CA LEU A 256 4.26 -6.24 -38.01
C LEU A 256 5.36 -6.22 -39.07
N LEU A 257 6.60 -5.90 -38.73
CA LEU A 257 7.74 -5.94 -39.66
C LEU A 257 7.99 -7.31 -40.23
N ILE A 258 7.85 -8.34 -39.39
CA ILE A 258 8.13 -9.74 -39.76
C ILE A 258 6.94 -10.41 -40.48
N ASN A 259 5.71 -10.09 -40.06
CA ASN A 259 4.54 -10.84 -40.46
C ASN A 259 3.59 -10.10 -41.41
N SER A 260 3.95 -8.90 -41.90
CA SER A 260 3.12 -8.14 -42.83
C SER A 260 3.92 -7.48 -43.95
N SER A 261 3.22 -7.17 -45.05
CA SER A 261 3.74 -6.39 -46.17
C SER A 261 3.50 -4.88 -46.02
N LEU A 262 3.03 -4.42 -44.85
CA LEU A 262 2.73 -3.00 -44.58
C LEU A 262 3.95 -2.10 -44.80
N SER A 263 3.74 -0.86 -45.27
CA SER A 263 4.83 0.09 -45.38
C SER A 263 5.42 0.42 -43.99
N ILE A 264 6.68 0.82 -43.94
CA ILE A 264 7.31 1.27 -42.69
C ILE A 264 6.54 2.42 -42.04
N THR A 265 5.91 3.27 -42.86
CA THR A 265 5.08 4.36 -42.38
C THR A 265 3.81 3.85 -41.73
N ASP A 266 3.10 2.89 -42.33
CA ASP A 266 1.90 2.29 -41.75
C ASP A 266 2.19 1.55 -40.45
N ILE A 267 3.33 0.86 -40.39
CA ILE A 267 3.77 0.19 -39.16
C ILE A 267 4.03 1.21 -38.05
N ALA A 268 4.66 2.33 -38.35
CA ALA A 268 4.89 3.39 -37.37
C ALA A 268 3.55 3.83 -36.73
N PHE A 269 2.56 4.18 -37.56
CA PHE A 269 1.25 4.62 -37.06
C PHE A 269 0.49 3.52 -36.31
N ARG A 270 0.47 2.30 -36.84
CA ARG A 270 -0.20 1.14 -36.21
C ARG A 270 0.49 0.70 -34.90
N SER A 271 1.72 1.10 -34.68
CA SER A 271 2.45 0.87 -33.42
C SER A 271 2.38 2.06 -32.46
N GLY A 272 1.53 3.05 -32.74
CA GLY A 272 1.29 4.19 -31.85
C GLY A 272 2.30 5.33 -31.95
N TYR A 273 3.09 5.41 -33.04
CA TYR A 273 3.97 6.54 -33.28
C TYR A 273 3.31 7.58 -34.16
N ASN A 274 3.45 8.86 -33.79
CA ASN A 274 2.87 9.99 -34.52
C ASN A 274 3.62 10.36 -35.78
N SER A 275 4.83 9.80 -35.99
CA SER A 275 5.61 10.03 -37.22
C SER A 275 6.57 8.88 -37.50
N ARG A 276 6.80 8.62 -38.79
CA ARG A 276 7.80 7.67 -39.28
C ARG A 276 9.21 8.00 -38.78
N GLN A 277 9.55 9.28 -38.68
CA GLN A 277 10.87 9.71 -38.25
C GLN A 277 11.10 9.36 -36.78
N HIS A 278 10.15 9.69 -35.90
CA HIS A 278 10.22 9.32 -34.46
C HIS A 278 10.27 7.81 -34.27
N PHE A 279 9.48 7.06 -35.01
CA PHE A 279 9.54 5.59 -35.01
C PHE A 279 10.94 5.10 -35.41
N GLY A 280 11.47 5.57 -36.53
CA GLY A 280 12.76 5.14 -37.04
C GLY A 280 13.90 5.39 -36.05
N SER A 281 14.00 6.60 -35.51
CA SER A 281 15.04 6.97 -34.54
C SER A 281 14.90 6.17 -33.22
N THR A 282 13.67 5.95 -32.75
CA THR A 282 13.44 5.14 -31.55
C THR A 282 13.80 3.68 -31.80
N PHE A 283 13.41 3.13 -32.94
CA PHE A 283 13.73 1.74 -33.31
C PHE A 283 15.24 1.52 -33.41
N GLU A 284 15.95 2.43 -34.11
CA GLU A 284 17.40 2.36 -34.25
C GLU A 284 18.13 2.48 -32.91
N LYS A 285 17.65 3.36 -32.01
CA LYS A 285 18.18 3.46 -30.65
C LYS A 285 18.10 2.13 -29.87
N TYR A 286 17.01 1.35 -30.03
CA TYR A 286 16.80 0.13 -29.26
C TYR A 286 17.41 -1.12 -29.92
N TYR A 287 17.47 -1.17 -31.27
CA TYR A 287 17.87 -2.37 -32.02
C TYR A 287 19.15 -2.19 -32.84
N GLY A 288 19.75 -1.00 -32.82
CA GLY A 288 21.02 -0.72 -33.50
C GLY A 288 20.92 -0.71 -35.04
N MET A 289 19.71 -0.80 -35.60
CA MET A 289 19.50 -0.77 -37.05
C MET A 289 18.12 -0.19 -37.42
N SER A 290 17.98 0.25 -38.70
CA SER A 290 16.71 0.80 -39.14
C SER A 290 15.61 -0.26 -39.24
N PRO A 291 14.30 0.11 -39.12
CA PRO A 291 13.19 -0.82 -39.31
C PRO A 291 13.20 -1.55 -40.64
N ARG A 292 13.67 -0.86 -41.71
CA ARG A 292 13.80 -1.47 -43.05
C ARG A 292 14.88 -2.54 -43.09
N ALA A 293 16.04 -2.27 -42.49
CA ALA A 293 17.14 -3.25 -42.39
C ALA A 293 16.70 -4.45 -41.56
N TYR A 294 15.99 -4.23 -40.45
CA TYR A 294 15.44 -5.28 -39.60
C TYR A 294 14.46 -6.21 -40.38
N ARG A 295 13.56 -5.61 -41.17
CA ARG A 295 12.66 -6.39 -42.04
C ARG A 295 13.41 -7.22 -43.07
N GLN A 296 14.45 -6.67 -43.69
CA GLN A 296 15.25 -7.41 -44.70
C GLN A 296 15.97 -8.60 -44.07
N LEU A 297 16.39 -8.47 -42.81
CA LEU A 297 17.13 -9.51 -42.14
C LEU A 297 16.21 -10.60 -41.53
N HIS A 298 15.04 -10.22 -41.03
CA HIS A 298 14.18 -11.09 -40.24
C HIS A 298 12.77 -11.33 -40.83
N GLY A 299 12.38 -10.54 -41.84
CA GLY A 299 11.08 -10.70 -42.51
C GLY A 299 11.05 -12.03 -43.28
N LYS A 300 9.94 -12.77 -43.15
CA LYS A 300 9.69 -13.91 -44.02
C LYS A 300 9.56 -13.37 -45.43
N HIS A 301 10.42 -13.80 -46.37
CA HIS A 301 10.21 -13.59 -47.79
C HIS A 301 8.88 -14.25 -48.18
N MET A 302 7.82 -13.48 -48.23
CA MET A 302 6.62 -13.88 -48.96
C MET A 302 6.97 -13.72 -50.45
N GLU A 303 7.52 -14.76 -51.06
CA GLU A 303 7.52 -14.88 -52.51
C GLU A 303 6.11 -14.69 -53.02
N ALA A 304 5.94 -13.81 -53.98
CA ALA A 304 4.69 -13.55 -54.64
C ALA A 304 4.21 -14.84 -55.34
N SER A 305 3.45 -15.67 -54.64
CA SER A 305 2.62 -16.68 -55.28
C SER A 305 1.26 -16.05 -55.49
N THR A 306 1.02 -15.65 -56.75
CA THR A 306 -0.33 -15.46 -57.31
C THR A 306 -1.17 -16.71 -57.06
N GLY A 307 -2.08 -16.62 -56.12
CA GLY A 307 -3.02 -17.71 -55.82
C GLY A 307 -3.94 -17.30 -54.69
N ALA A 308 -5.18 -17.01 -55.07
CA ALA A 308 -6.27 -16.65 -54.17
C ALA A 308 -6.44 -17.67 -53.05
N ASN A 309 -6.38 -17.23 -51.81
CA ASN A 309 -7.18 -17.80 -50.72
C ASN A 309 -7.39 -16.75 -49.61
N ARG A 310 -8.66 -16.34 -49.51
CA ARG A 310 -9.15 -15.52 -48.39
C ARG A 310 -9.10 -16.39 -47.14
N PHE A 311 -8.29 -15.98 -46.16
CA PHE A 311 -8.45 -16.39 -44.77
C PHE A 311 -9.02 -15.25 -43.97
N SER A 312 -10.25 -15.47 -43.50
CA SER A 312 -10.89 -14.64 -42.50
C SER A 312 -10.17 -14.78 -41.17
N VAL A 313 -9.68 -13.70 -40.65
CA VAL A 313 -9.12 -13.63 -39.30
C VAL A 313 -10.30 -13.58 -38.33
N GLN A 314 -10.55 -14.65 -37.61
CA GLN A 314 -11.37 -14.62 -36.41
C GLN A 314 -10.55 -14.00 -35.26
N ASP A 315 -11.07 -12.91 -34.71
CA ASP A 315 -10.63 -12.32 -33.45
C ASP A 315 -10.81 -13.33 -32.32
N ASN A 316 -9.73 -13.91 -31.85
CA ASN A 316 -9.68 -14.56 -30.54
C ASN A 316 -8.53 -13.96 -29.72
N GLY A 317 -8.90 -12.95 -28.92
CA GLY A 317 -8.05 -12.38 -27.91
C GLY A 317 -7.73 -13.39 -26.82
N SER A 318 -6.53 -13.94 -26.84
CA SER A 318 -5.94 -14.56 -25.65
C SER A 318 -4.42 -14.52 -25.73
N TRP A 319 -3.86 -13.51 -25.09
CA TRP A 319 -2.44 -13.52 -24.76
C TRP A 319 -2.29 -14.13 -23.36
N LYS A 320 -1.91 -15.41 -23.30
CA LYS A 320 -1.51 -16.06 -22.06
C LYS A 320 0.02 -16.11 -21.97
N ASN A 321 0.51 -15.51 -20.90
CA ASN A 321 1.73 -15.83 -20.14
C ASN A 321 3.09 -15.81 -20.85
N ALA A 322 3.85 -14.75 -20.59
CA ALA A 322 5.28 -14.85 -20.38
C ALA A 322 5.57 -14.56 -18.89
N PRO A 323 6.50 -15.31 -18.23
CA PRO A 323 6.72 -15.19 -16.79
C PRO A 323 7.34 -13.84 -16.42
N LEU A 324 6.92 -13.35 -15.27
CA LEU A 324 7.49 -12.21 -14.54
C LEU A 324 8.88 -12.55 -14.00
#